data_7d0575d6cc70cccb55c8cb2f3927b835
#
_entry.id   7d0575d6cc70cccb55c8cb2f3927b835
#
_cell.length_a   1.000
_cell.length_b   1.000
_cell.length_c   1.000
_cell.angle_alpha   90.00
_cell.angle_beta   90.00
_cell.angle_gamma   90.00
#
_symmetry.space_group_name_H-M   'P 1'
#
loop_
_entity.id
_entity.type
_entity.pdbx_description
1 polymer ?
#
loop_
_entity_poly.entity_id
_entity_poly.type
_entity_poly.pdbx_seq_one_letter_code
_entity_poly.pdbx_strand_id
1 'polypeptide(L)'
;GFAWGDVGDSVCFVKANTMEMLEHKNVIKAISCQLSAINSQQTSSTAGVKEFIIGFEKELPEEINADVAYGIENLSWTPEVIFRNNIIRNNRARGALFSSPLRTICEKNVFDHTSGTAILLCGDCNGWYETGACRNVVIRGNRFVNSLTNMFQFTNAIISIYPEIPDLASQQKYFHGGKGKGVVIEGNIFETFDAPIVYAKSLDGLVFKGNKVIQNNDYKPFHWNKHRFLFERVKNAVIKDNDFEGGFDPENDVKYNH
;
A
#
# COMPACT_ATOMS: atom_id res chain seq x y z
N GLY A 1 -5.46 -25.21 12.38
CA GLY A 1 -6.06 -25.02 11.06
C GLY A 1 -5.23 -24.08 10.21
N PHE A 2 -5.45 -24.14 8.93
CA PHE A 2 -4.88 -23.20 7.97
C PHE A 2 -5.80 -21.97 7.97
N ALA A 3 -5.29 -20.84 8.41
CA ALA A 3 -6.14 -19.66 8.65
C ALA A 3 -6.17 -18.69 7.44
N TRP A 4 -5.52 -19.07 6.33
CA TRP A 4 -5.36 -18.16 5.18
C TRP A 4 -6.32 -18.47 4.03
N GLY A 5 -6.81 -19.68 3.86
CA GLY A 5 -7.71 -20.03 2.77
C GLY A 5 -8.30 -21.45 2.91
N ASP A 6 -9.32 -21.69 2.11
CA ASP A 6 -10.04 -22.95 2.04
C ASP A 6 -10.04 -23.53 0.61
N VAL A 7 -10.37 -24.82 0.50
CA VAL A 7 -10.59 -25.46 -0.81
C VAL A 7 -11.78 -24.78 -1.50
N GLY A 8 -11.59 -24.40 -2.76
CA GLY A 8 -12.55 -23.64 -3.54
C GLY A 8 -12.25 -22.13 -3.61
N ASP A 9 -11.32 -21.62 -2.80
CA ASP A 9 -10.92 -20.20 -2.87
C ASP A 9 -10.16 -19.88 -4.14
N SER A 10 -10.49 -18.75 -4.74
CA SER A 10 -9.75 -18.17 -5.88
C SER A 10 -8.51 -17.45 -5.40
N VAL A 11 -7.41 -17.66 -6.10
CA VAL A 11 -6.12 -17.05 -5.77
C VAL A 11 -5.43 -16.46 -6.99
N CYS A 12 -4.52 -15.53 -6.78
CA CYS A 12 -3.52 -15.08 -7.76
C CYS A 12 -2.13 -15.08 -7.14
N PHE A 13 -1.12 -14.89 -7.99
CA PHE A 13 0.28 -14.99 -7.62
C PHE A 13 0.97 -13.65 -7.81
N VAL A 14 1.87 -13.31 -6.91
CA VAL A 14 2.64 -12.06 -6.89
C VAL A 14 4.11 -12.41 -6.78
N LYS A 15 4.94 -11.90 -7.71
CA LYS A 15 6.41 -12.03 -7.61
C LYS A 15 6.92 -11.27 -6.40
N ALA A 16 7.57 -11.94 -5.45
CA ALA A 16 7.97 -11.30 -4.20
C ALA A 16 9.01 -10.18 -4.40
N ASN A 17 9.94 -10.31 -5.36
CA ASN A 17 10.98 -9.29 -5.59
C ASN A 17 10.45 -8.01 -6.21
N THR A 18 9.54 -8.11 -7.20
CA THR A 18 9.06 -6.98 -7.99
C THR A 18 7.63 -6.58 -7.66
N MET A 19 6.93 -7.36 -6.84
CA MET A 19 5.51 -7.20 -6.52
C MET A 19 4.61 -7.17 -7.76
N GLU A 20 5.03 -7.84 -8.84
CA GLU A 20 4.21 -7.96 -10.05
C GLU A 20 3.17 -9.06 -9.89
N MET A 21 1.91 -8.69 -10.04
CA MET A 21 0.81 -9.64 -10.03
C MET A 21 0.73 -10.36 -11.38
N LEU A 22 0.69 -11.68 -11.34
CA LEU A 22 0.46 -12.50 -12.53
C LEU A 22 -1.02 -12.40 -12.95
N GLU A 23 -1.26 -12.48 -14.26
CA GLU A 23 -2.63 -12.52 -14.79
C GLU A 23 -3.30 -13.88 -14.54
N HIS A 24 -2.50 -14.90 -14.27
CA HIS A 24 -2.96 -16.26 -13.97
C HIS A 24 -3.69 -16.29 -12.61
N LYS A 25 -4.96 -16.71 -12.68
CA LYS A 25 -5.79 -17.00 -11.51
C LYS A 25 -6.05 -18.48 -11.42
N ASN A 26 -6.08 -19.00 -10.21
CA ASN A 26 -6.33 -20.40 -9.93
C ASN A 26 -7.33 -20.58 -8.79
N VAL A 27 -7.72 -21.81 -8.54
CA VAL A 27 -8.59 -22.18 -7.43
C VAL A 27 -7.88 -23.23 -6.60
N ILE A 28 -7.97 -23.13 -5.30
CA ILE A 28 -7.40 -24.11 -4.36
C ILE A 28 -8.20 -25.41 -4.46
N LYS A 29 -7.56 -26.49 -4.86
CA LYS A 29 -8.16 -27.82 -4.98
C LYS A 29 -7.94 -28.69 -3.75
N ALA A 30 -6.77 -28.54 -3.11
CA ALA A 30 -6.40 -29.32 -1.93
C ALA A 30 -5.43 -28.54 -1.06
N ILE A 31 -5.50 -28.76 0.24
CA ILE A 31 -4.56 -28.22 1.23
C ILE A 31 -4.15 -29.36 2.15
N SER A 32 -2.85 -29.60 2.28
CA SER A 32 -2.30 -30.51 3.27
C SER A 32 -1.21 -29.81 4.08
N CYS A 33 -1.08 -30.20 5.35
CA CYS A 33 -0.08 -29.65 6.25
C CYS A 33 0.96 -30.74 6.54
N GLN A 34 2.23 -30.39 6.35
CA GLN A 34 3.36 -31.22 6.78
C GLN A 34 4.07 -30.51 7.93
N LEU A 35 4.52 -31.27 8.92
CA LEU A 35 5.49 -30.72 9.87
C LEU A 35 6.82 -30.67 9.15
N SER A 36 7.41 -29.48 9.05
CA SER A 36 8.78 -29.36 8.52
C SER A 36 9.70 -30.33 9.27
N ALA A 37 10.32 -31.25 8.57
CA ALA A 37 11.44 -32.01 9.11
C ALA A 37 12.62 -31.05 9.22
N ILE A 38 12.69 -30.30 10.33
CA ILE A 38 13.83 -29.43 10.63
C ILE A 38 15.03 -30.36 10.77
N ASN A 39 15.97 -30.26 9.84
CA ASN A 39 17.27 -30.82 9.98
C ASN A 39 17.86 -30.40 11.33
N SER A 40 18.24 -31.35 12.16
CA SER A 40 18.69 -31.23 13.55
C SER A 40 19.95 -30.36 13.78
N GLN A 41 20.32 -29.51 12.81
CA GLN A 41 21.47 -28.59 12.87
C GLN A 41 21.13 -27.12 12.88
N GLN A 42 19.86 -26.73 12.81
CA GLN A 42 19.48 -25.29 12.95
C GLN A 42 18.85 -25.04 14.30
N THR A 43 19.55 -24.22 15.06
CA THR A 43 19.22 -23.79 16.41
C THR A 43 17.85 -23.10 16.53
N SER A 44 17.01 -23.63 17.38
CA SER A 44 16.01 -23.04 18.29
C SER A 44 15.01 -21.96 17.88
N SER A 45 15.02 -21.33 16.72
CA SER A 45 14.06 -20.25 16.39
C SER A 45 12.92 -20.65 15.46
N THR A 46 12.92 -21.84 14.90
CA THR A 46 11.94 -22.33 13.91
C THR A 46 11.00 -23.41 14.42
N ALA A 47 10.96 -23.65 15.72
CA ALA A 47 10.02 -24.60 16.32
C ALA A 47 8.58 -24.07 16.13
N GLY A 48 7.84 -24.68 15.18
CA GLY A 48 6.44 -24.35 14.92
C GLY A 48 6.12 -23.86 13.51
N VAL A 49 7.08 -23.72 12.62
CA VAL A 49 6.81 -23.42 11.21
C VAL A 49 6.16 -24.65 10.57
N LYS A 50 4.97 -24.45 10.01
CA LYS A 50 4.22 -25.47 9.29
C LYS A 50 4.40 -25.23 7.79
N GLU A 51 4.72 -26.30 7.07
CA GLU A 51 4.68 -26.29 5.62
C GLU A 51 3.30 -26.73 5.14
N PHE A 52 2.76 -25.99 4.18
CA PHE A 52 1.51 -26.35 3.53
C PHE A 52 1.79 -26.68 2.06
N ILE A 53 1.22 -27.80 1.62
CA ILE A 53 1.18 -28.17 0.20
C ILE A 53 -0.20 -27.76 -0.29
N ILE A 54 -0.23 -26.86 -1.27
CA ILE A 54 -1.46 -26.38 -1.87
C ILE A 54 -1.56 -26.92 -3.29
N GLY A 55 -2.58 -27.72 -3.55
CA GLY A 55 -2.91 -28.18 -4.90
C GLY A 55 -3.90 -27.22 -5.55
N PHE A 56 -3.73 -26.96 -6.83
CA PHE A 56 -4.58 -26.06 -7.62
C PHE A 56 -5.36 -26.82 -8.68
N GLU A 57 -6.48 -26.24 -9.17
CA GLU A 57 -7.29 -26.84 -10.22
C GLU A 57 -6.61 -26.82 -11.59
N LYS A 58 -5.87 -25.73 -11.88
CA LYS A 58 -5.13 -25.56 -13.14
C LYS A 58 -3.65 -25.75 -12.88
N GLU A 59 -2.93 -26.19 -13.92
CA GLU A 59 -1.48 -26.21 -13.90
C GLU A 59 -0.92 -24.80 -13.66
N LEU A 60 0.15 -24.72 -12.91
CA LEU A 60 0.86 -23.47 -12.69
C LEU A 60 1.64 -23.11 -13.96
N PRO A 61 1.69 -21.81 -14.33
CA PRO A 61 2.53 -21.38 -15.45
C PRO A 61 4.02 -21.66 -15.17
N GLU A 62 4.80 -21.91 -16.23
CA GLU A 62 6.23 -22.23 -16.12
C GLU A 62 7.05 -21.16 -15.39
N GLU A 63 6.59 -19.90 -15.40
CA GLU A 63 7.24 -18.82 -14.66
C GLU A 63 7.16 -18.99 -13.14
N ILE A 64 6.19 -19.77 -12.62
CA ILE A 64 6.09 -20.14 -11.21
C ILE A 64 6.92 -21.39 -10.98
N ASN A 65 8.16 -21.20 -10.57
CA ASN A 65 9.12 -22.28 -10.32
C ASN A 65 9.82 -22.07 -8.97
N ALA A 66 10.67 -23.01 -8.59
CA ALA A 66 11.34 -23.03 -7.29
C ALA A 66 12.41 -21.93 -7.12
N ASP A 67 12.86 -21.31 -8.23
CA ASP A 67 13.94 -20.33 -8.20
C ASP A 67 13.45 -18.93 -7.88
N VAL A 68 12.14 -18.70 -7.94
CA VAL A 68 11.50 -17.39 -7.71
C VAL A 68 10.49 -17.48 -6.59
N ALA A 69 10.62 -16.63 -5.59
CA ALA A 69 9.65 -16.51 -4.52
C ALA A 69 8.36 -15.81 -5.00
N TYR A 70 7.23 -16.41 -4.68
CA TYR A 70 5.90 -15.86 -4.95
C TYR A 70 5.09 -15.74 -3.67
N GLY A 71 4.36 -14.64 -3.55
CA GLY A 71 3.22 -14.54 -2.65
C GLY A 71 1.95 -15.07 -3.32
N ILE A 72 1.05 -15.64 -2.53
CA ILE A 72 -0.27 -16.08 -2.99
C ILE A 72 -1.32 -15.19 -2.32
N GLU A 73 -2.11 -14.50 -3.11
CA GLU A 73 -3.21 -13.67 -2.62
C GLU A 73 -4.54 -14.40 -2.72
N ASN A 74 -5.29 -14.47 -1.61
CA ASN A 74 -6.63 -15.04 -1.58
C ASN A 74 -7.65 -14.00 -2.06
N LEU A 75 -8.16 -14.18 -3.27
CA LEU A 75 -9.13 -13.27 -3.88
C LEU A 75 -10.55 -13.45 -3.35
N SER A 76 -10.87 -14.62 -2.79
CA SER A 76 -12.19 -14.90 -2.22
C SER A 76 -12.42 -14.16 -0.89
N TRP A 77 -11.34 -13.86 -0.16
CA TRP A 77 -11.40 -13.18 1.14
C TRP A 77 -11.14 -11.67 1.05
N THR A 78 -10.99 -11.16 -0.15
CA THR A 78 -10.70 -9.75 -0.39
C THR A 78 -11.97 -8.93 -0.42
N PRO A 79 -12.19 -7.95 0.47
CA PRO A 79 -13.39 -7.14 0.53
C PRO A 79 -13.32 -5.87 -0.34
N GLU A 80 -14.47 -5.34 -0.75
CA GLU A 80 -14.61 -3.90 -0.96
C GLU A 80 -14.63 -3.19 0.40
N VAL A 81 -14.00 -2.01 0.48
CA VAL A 81 -13.85 -1.28 1.75
C VAL A 81 -14.53 0.08 1.66
N ILE A 82 -15.39 0.37 2.62
CA ILE A 82 -15.94 1.71 2.86
C ILE A 82 -15.57 2.12 4.29
N PHE A 83 -14.60 3.03 4.40
CA PHE A 83 -14.11 3.57 5.66
C PHE A 83 -14.53 5.03 5.77
N ARG A 84 -15.56 5.32 6.59
CA ARG A 84 -16.17 6.66 6.63
C ARG A 84 -16.63 7.09 8.02
N ASN A 85 -16.68 8.41 8.22
CA ASN A 85 -17.20 9.07 9.42
C ASN A 85 -16.48 8.64 10.70
N ASN A 86 -15.19 8.34 10.63
CA ASN A 86 -14.37 7.96 11.78
C ASN A 86 -13.51 9.13 12.24
N ILE A 87 -13.15 9.09 13.53
CA ILE A 87 -12.13 9.96 14.12
C ILE A 87 -10.98 9.07 14.55
N ILE A 88 -9.83 9.23 13.90
CA ILE A 88 -8.59 8.52 14.17
C ILE A 88 -7.59 9.54 14.70
N ARG A 89 -7.19 9.42 15.95
CA ARG A 89 -6.29 10.40 16.56
C ARG A 89 -5.26 9.77 17.49
N ASN A 90 -4.13 10.46 17.58
CA ASN A 90 -3.02 10.09 18.48
C ASN A 90 -2.51 8.65 18.25
N ASN A 91 -2.63 8.13 17.03
CA ASN A 91 -2.12 6.81 16.70
C ASN A 91 -0.59 6.86 16.60
N ARG A 92 0.07 5.90 17.23
CA ARG A 92 1.53 5.86 17.30
C ARG A 92 2.20 5.64 15.94
N ALA A 93 1.62 4.83 15.06
CA ALA A 93 2.21 4.50 13.77
C ALA A 93 1.44 5.17 12.62
N ARG A 94 0.37 4.58 12.16
CA ARG A 94 -0.44 5.05 11.04
C ARG A 94 -1.92 5.09 11.40
N GLY A 95 -2.69 5.94 10.71
CA GLY A 95 -4.12 6.07 10.98
C GLY A 95 -4.93 4.91 10.42
N ALA A 96 -4.73 4.60 9.15
CA ALA A 96 -5.38 3.48 8.46
C ALA A 96 -4.43 2.85 7.45
N LEU A 97 -4.61 1.55 7.19
CA LEU A 97 -3.89 0.78 6.19
C LEU A 97 -4.90 0.07 5.29
N PHE A 98 -4.69 0.15 3.99
CA PHE A 98 -5.50 -0.54 2.99
C PHE A 98 -4.62 -1.35 2.04
N SER A 99 -5.02 -2.59 1.77
CA SER A 99 -4.32 -3.54 0.90
C SER A 99 -5.32 -4.39 0.09
N SER A 100 -6.40 -3.78 -0.40
CA SER A 100 -7.42 -4.50 -1.16
C SER A 100 -7.33 -4.20 -2.65
N PRO A 101 -7.36 -5.23 -3.53
CA PRO A 101 -7.46 -5.06 -4.97
C PRO A 101 -8.87 -4.67 -5.45
N LEU A 102 -9.86 -4.68 -4.57
CA LEU A 102 -11.21 -4.21 -4.87
C LEU A 102 -11.34 -2.72 -4.54
N ARG A 103 -12.54 -2.18 -4.73
CA ARG A 103 -12.80 -0.76 -4.49
C ARG A 103 -12.61 -0.41 -3.01
N THR A 104 -11.85 0.67 -2.76
CA THR A 104 -11.69 1.25 -1.43
C THR A 104 -12.17 2.70 -1.43
N ILE A 105 -13.08 3.05 -0.53
CA ILE A 105 -13.54 4.42 -0.30
C ILE A 105 -13.19 4.82 1.13
N CYS A 106 -12.32 5.82 1.28
CA CYS A 106 -12.00 6.44 2.57
C CYS A 106 -12.54 7.87 2.55
N GLU A 107 -13.66 8.11 3.25
CA GLU A 107 -14.35 9.40 3.13
C GLU A 107 -14.85 9.96 4.45
N LYS A 108 -14.83 11.31 4.57
CA LYS A 108 -15.41 12.05 5.69
C LYS A 108 -14.86 11.60 7.05
N ASN A 109 -13.57 11.22 7.09
CA ASN A 109 -12.87 10.89 8.32
C ASN A 109 -12.04 12.09 8.80
N VAL A 110 -11.71 12.08 10.08
CA VAL A 110 -10.73 12.98 10.69
C VAL A 110 -9.54 12.15 11.13
N PHE A 111 -8.37 12.45 10.58
CA PHE A 111 -7.08 11.93 11.01
C PHE A 111 -6.36 13.04 11.75
N ASP A 112 -6.18 12.88 13.05
CA ASP A 112 -5.70 13.92 13.93
C ASP A 112 -4.48 13.44 14.72
N HIS A 113 -3.33 14.07 14.51
CA HIS A 113 -2.07 13.77 15.18
C HIS A 113 -1.65 12.28 15.08
N THR A 114 -1.68 11.71 13.88
CA THR A 114 -1.04 10.42 13.65
C THR A 114 0.48 10.59 13.67
N SER A 115 1.21 9.79 14.46
CA SER A 115 2.67 9.92 14.54
C SER A 115 3.36 9.59 13.22
N GLY A 116 2.85 8.60 12.49
CA GLY A 116 3.29 8.28 11.13
C GLY A 116 2.29 8.79 10.09
N THR A 117 2.26 8.11 8.96
CA THR A 117 1.32 8.41 7.86
C THR A 117 -0.14 8.28 8.31
N ALA A 118 -1.02 9.15 7.84
CA ALA A 118 -2.44 9.03 8.14
C ALA A 118 -3.07 7.86 7.38
N ILE A 119 -2.73 7.71 6.10
CA ILE A 119 -3.20 6.60 5.26
C ILE A 119 -2.02 5.93 4.59
N LEU A 120 -1.94 4.61 4.74
CA LEU A 120 -0.99 3.75 4.05
C LEU A 120 -1.75 2.85 3.06
N LEU A 121 -1.41 2.96 1.77
CA LEU A 121 -1.72 1.96 0.77
C LEU A 121 -0.48 1.08 0.60
N CYS A 122 -0.53 -0.14 1.12
CA CYS A 122 0.64 -1.00 1.18
C CYS A 122 0.60 -2.16 0.18
N GLY A 123 1.62 -2.96 0.21
CA GLY A 123 1.76 -4.25 -0.43
C GLY A 123 3.12 -4.83 -0.06
N ASP A 124 3.16 -6.08 0.40
CA ASP A 124 4.38 -6.72 0.87
C ASP A 124 4.26 -8.25 0.77
N CYS A 125 5.23 -8.87 0.11
CA CYS A 125 5.41 -10.33 0.07
C CYS A 125 6.65 -10.79 0.85
N ASN A 126 7.34 -9.91 1.58
CA ASN A 126 8.67 -10.18 2.13
C ASN A 126 8.73 -10.15 3.66
N GLY A 127 7.73 -9.58 4.32
CA GLY A 127 7.73 -9.42 5.77
C GLY A 127 6.35 -9.52 6.40
N TRP A 128 5.44 -8.64 6.01
CA TRP A 128 4.09 -8.57 6.58
C TRP A 128 3.06 -9.40 5.82
N TYR A 129 3.37 -9.79 4.57
CA TYR A 129 2.50 -10.60 3.71
C TYR A 129 1.13 -9.96 3.45
N GLU A 130 1.14 -8.67 3.19
CA GLU A 130 -0.03 -7.86 2.83
C GLU A 130 -0.03 -7.62 1.32
N THR A 131 -0.42 -8.63 0.54
CA THR A 131 -0.18 -8.68 -0.91
C THR A 131 -1.13 -7.87 -1.78
N GLY A 132 -2.24 -7.36 -1.24
CA GLY A 132 -3.30 -6.71 -2.03
C GLY A 132 -2.86 -5.43 -2.74
N ALA A 133 -2.83 -5.46 -4.06
CA ALA A 133 -2.58 -4.27 -4.87
C ALA A 133 -3.80 -3.34 -4.82
N CYS A 134 -3.65 -2.14 -4.30
CA CYS A 134 -4.73 -1.16 -4.23
C CYS A 134 -5.14 -0.71 -5.62
N ARG A 135 -6.43 -0.85 -5.94
CA ARG A 135 -7.05 -0.44 -7.20
C ARG A 135 -8.35 0.27 -6.93
N ASN A 136 -8.70 1.27 -7.76
CA ASN A 136 -9.95 2.01 -7.61
C ASN A 136 -10.15 2.56 -6.19
N VAL A 137 -9.15 3.31 -5.71
CA VAL A 137 -9.15 3.93 -4.38
C VAL A 137 -9.63 5.36 -4.47
N VAL A 138 -10.57 5.73 -3.60
CA VAL A 138 -11.06 7.11 -3.47
C VAL A 138 -10.87 7.58 -2.02
N ILE A 139 -10.08 8.62 -1.84
CA ILE A 139 -9.85 9.29 -0.56
C ILE A 139 -10.45 10.68 -0.68
N ARG A 140 -11.63 10.92 -0.05
CA ARG A 140 -12.35 12.19 -0.27
C ARG A 140 -13.01 12.76 0.96
N GLY A 141 -13.02 14.10 1.00
CA GLY A 141 -13.71 14.84 2.05
C GLY A 141 -13.20 14.54 3.46
N ASN A 142 -11.96 14.07 3.60
CA ASN A 142 -11.33 13.84 4.88
C ASN A 142 -10.61 15.10 5.37
N ARG A 143 -10.40 15.19 6.68
CA ARG A 143 -9.56 16.20 7.31
C ARG A 143 -8.36 15.53 7.94
N PHE A 144 -7.17 15.99 7.57
CA PHE A 144 -5.89 15.55 8.11
C PHE A 144 -5.30 16.69 8.93
N VAL A 145 -5.02 16.45 10.21
CA VAL A 145 -4.48 17.45 11.12
C VAL A 145 -3.18 16.94 11.70
N ASN A 146 -2.09 17.62 11.41
CA ASN A 146 -0.78 17.38 12.00
C ASN A 146 -0.36 15.89 12.05
N SER A 147 -0.45 15.21 10.93
CA SER A 147 0.15 13.89 10.77
C SER A 147 1.68 13.98 10.66
N LEU A 148 2.40 12.87 10.79
CA LEU A 148 3.86 12.80 10.71
C LEU A 148 4.57 13.50 11.89
N THR A 149 4.00 13.45 13.08
CA THR A 149 4.62 14.04 14.27
C THR A 149 5.84 13.25 14.79
N ASN A 150 6.13 12.10 14.17
CA ASN A 150 7.31 11.29 14.46
C ASN A 150 7.78 10.52 13.20
N MET A 151 9.06 10.11 13.18
CA MET A 151 9.68 9.35 12.10
C MET A 151 9.62 7.86 12.39
N PHE A 152 8.49 7.24 12.14
CA PHE A 152 8.31 5.79 12.18
C PHE A 152 8.43 5.16 10.79
N GLN A 153 8.33 3.83 10.73
CA GLN A 153 8.21 3.07 9.48
C GLN A 153 7.08 3.62 8.61
N PHE A 154 7.33 3.71 7.30
CA PHE A 154 6.36 4.12 6.28
C PHE A 154 5.82 5.55 6.48
N THR A 155 6.60 6.42 7.09
CA THR A 155 6.26 7.84 7.30
C THR A 155 6.75 8.72 6.17
N ASN A 156 6.49 8.36 4.91
CA ASN A 156 7.04 9.10 3.78
C ASN A 156 6.24 10.36 3.45
N ALA A 157 4.94 10.37 3.75
CA ALA A 157 4.02 11.49 3.59
C ALA A 157 2.74 11.28 4.41
N ILE A 158 1.83 12.25 4.45
CA ILE A 158 0.52 12.13 5.10
C ILE A 158 -0.27 10.96 4.48
N ILE A 159 -0.26 10.85 3.15
CA ILE A 159 -0.76 9.69 2.42
C ILE A 159 0.43 9.01 1.76
N SER A 160 0.74 7.80 2.20
CA SER A 160 1.85 6.99 1.66
C SER A 160 1.30 5.82 0.86
N ILE A 161 1.63 5.78 -0.43
CA ILE A 161 1.37 4.65 -1.31
C ILE A 161 2.71 3.91 -1.43
N TYR A 162 2.93 2.97 -0.51
CA TYR A 162 4.23 2.35 -0.30
C TYR A 162 4.16 0.82 -0.31
N PRO A 163 4.28 0.19 -1.49
CA PRO A 163 4.55 -1.24 -1.56
C PRO A 163 6.03 -1.52 -1.25
N GLU A 164 6.28 -2.60 -0.52
CA GLU A 164 7.63 -3.12 -0.31
C GLU A 164 8.07 -3.88 -1.57
N ILE A 165 8.93 -3.26 -2.37
CA ILE A 165 9.43 -3.82 -3.62
C ILE A 165 10.95 -3.91 -3.55
N PRO A 166 11.52 -5.09 -3.28
CA PRO A 166 12.97 -5.27 -3.18
C PRO A 166 13.73 -4.89 -4.44
N ASP A 167 13.19 -5.23 -5.61
CA ASP A 167 13.79 -4.94 -6.91
C ASP A 167 12.85 -4.10 -7.79
N LEU A 168 12.76 -2.82 -7.44
CA LEU A 168 11.96 -1.86 -8.20
C LEU A 168 12.51 -1.64 -9.62
N ALA A 169 13.83 -1.74 -9.80
CA ALA A 169 14.48 -1.49 -11.09
C ALA A 169 14.08 -2.54 -12.14
N SER A 170 13.91 -3.78 -11.74
CA SER A 170 13.51 -4.88 -12.64
C SER A 170 11.99 -4.96 -12.85
N GLN A 171 11.19 -4.19 -12.11
CA GLN A 171 9.74 -4.24 -12.23
C GLN A 171 9.27 -3.78 -13.61
N GLN A 172 8.45 -4.59 -14.29
CA GLN A 172 7.89 -4.27 -15.61
C GLN A 172 6.46 -3.71 -15.52
N LYS A 173 5.66 -4.21 -14.58
CA LYS A 173 4.27 -3.80 -14.37
C LYS A 173 4.10 -3.08 -13.03
N TYR A 174 3.34 -1.99 -13.00
CA TYR A 174 3.04 -1.27 -11.76
C TYR A 174 2.23 -2.14 -10.81
N PHE A 175 2.54 -2.04 -9.51
CA PHE A 175 1.82 -2.80 -8.50
C PHE A 175 0.43 -2.21 -8.23
N HIS A 176 0.35 -0.92 -7.92
CA HIS A 176 -0.92 -0.25 -7.65
C HIS A 176 -1.54 0.39 -8.90
N GLY A 177 -2.86 0.56 -8.88
CA GLY A 177 -3.61 1.24 -9.94
C GLY A 177 -3.74 0.43 -11.23
N GLY A 178 -3.69 1.13 -12.37
CA GLY A 178 -3.74 0.56 -13.71
C GLY A 178 -5.14 0.50 -14.34
N LYS A 179 -5.19 0.54 -15.68
CA LYS A 179 -6.42 0.44 -16.48
C LYS A 179 -7.55 1.40 -16.04
N GLY A 180 -7.20 2.66 -15.72
CA GLY A 180 -8.15 3.67 -15.25
C GLY A 180 -8.65 3.46 -13.81
N LYS A 181 -8.04 2.57 -13.06
CA LYS A 181 -8.38 2.23 -11.66
C LYS A 181 -7.29 2.68 -10.70
N GLY A 182 -6.89 3.93 -10.78
CA GLY A 182 -5.87 4.52 -9.93
C GLY A 182 -6.36 4.95 -8.54
N VAL A 183 -5.63 5.88 -7.97
CA VAL A 183 -5.93 6.51 -6.68
C VAL A 183 -6.42 7.92 -6.93
N VAL A 184 -7.59 8.25 -6.39
CA VAL A 184 -8.19 9.59 -6.43
C VAL A 184 -8.20 10.17 -5.03
N ILE A 185 -7.56 11.32 -4.86
CA ILE A 185 -7.51 12.09 -3.60
C ILE A 185 -8.19 13.42 -3.88
N GLU A 186 -9.43 13.60 -3.39
CA GLU A 186 -10.24 14.76 -3.78
C GLU A 186 -11.00 15.40 -2.62
N GLY A 187 -11.09 16.73 -2.64
CA GLY A 187 -11.91 17.49 -1.71
C GLY A 187 -11.52 17.32 -0.23
N ASN A 188 -10.26 16.98 0.07
CA ASN A 188 -9.78 16.83 1.42
C ASN A 188 -9.18 18.14 1.95
N ILE A 189 -9.07 18.26 3.27
CA ILE A 189 -8.38 19.35 3.95
C ILE A 189 -7.16 18.77 4.65
N PHE A 190 -5.98 19.31 4.32
CA PHE A 190 -4.71 19.00 4.97
C PHE A 190 -4.25 20.20 5.78
N GLU A 191 -4.22 20.07 7.08
CA GLU A 191 -3.64 21.03 8.01
C GLU A 191 -2.32 20.45 8.50
N THR A 192 -1.20 21.00 8.04
CA THR A 192 0.11 20.39 8.23
C THR A 192 1.16 21.42 8.61
N PHE A 193 2.11 21.01 9.42
CA PHE A 193 3.29 21.80 9.81
C PHE A 193 4.52 21.51 8.94
N ASP A 194 4.50 20.45 8.10
CA ASP A 194 5.63 20.04 7.27
C ASP A 194 5.19 19.79 5.82
N ALA A 195 6.14 19.61 4.93
CA ALA A 195 5.91 19.56 3.49
C ALA A 195 5.16 18.31 2.97
N PRO A 196 5.45 17.06 3.41
CA PRO A 196 5.01 15.86 2.69
C PRO A 196 3.51 15.61 2.72
N ILE A 197 2.84 15.68 1.57
CA ILE A 197 1.40 15.41 1.43
C ILE A 197 1.17 14.01 0.88
N VAL A 198 1.79 13.68 -0.28
CA VAL A 198 1.65 12.39 -0.93
C VAL A 198 3.02 11.84 -1.31
N TYR A 199 3.26 10.62 -0.88
CA TYR A 199 4.32 9.76 -1.41
C TYR A 199 3.67 8.63 -2.19
N ALA A 200 4.19 8.31 -3.37
CA ALA A 200 3.71 7.19 -4.15
C ALA A 200 4.86 6.42 -4.81
N LYS A 201 4.78 5.09 -4.71
CA LYS A 201 5.74 4.15 -5.30
C LYS A 201 4.99 3.10 -6.11
N SER A 202 5.43 2.86 -7.35
CA SER A 202 4.85 1.88 -8.26
C SER A 202 3.34 2.03 -8.46
N LEU A 203 2.92 3.18 -8.96
CA LEU A 203 1.51 3.52 -9.16
C LEU A 203 1.22 3.95 -10.59
N ASP A 204 0.20 3.37 -11.21
CA ASP A 204 -0.39 3.80 -12.48
C ASP A 204 -1.73 4.49 -12.22
N GLY A 205 -1.74 5.81 -12.35
CA GLY A 205 -2.91 6.67 -12.18
C GLY A 205 -3.05 7.25 -10.77
N LEU A 206 -2.76 8.55 -10.64
CA LEU A 206 -2.99 9.36 -9.44
C LEU A 206 -3.73 10.63 -9.82
N VAL A 207 -4.81 10.92 -9.15
CA VAL A 207 -5.50 12.21 -9.28
C VAL A 207 -5.57 12.87 -7.91
N PHE A 208 -4.93 14.03 -7.77
CA PHE A 208 -5.01 14.88 -6.58
C PHE A 208 -5.71 16.19 -6.98
N LYS A 209 -6.99 16.35 -6.60
CA LYS A 209 -7.80 17.49 -7.07
C LYS A 209 -8.74 18.06 -6.03
N GLY A 210 -8.98 19.35 -6.12
CA GLY A 210 -9.96 20.05 -5.27
C GLY A 210 -9.66 19.97 -3.78
N ASN A 211 -8.41 19.70 -3.40
CA ASN A 211 -8.00 19.64 -2.01
C ASN A 211 -7.55 21.02 -1.52
N LYS A 212 -7.64 21.23 -0.22
CA LYS A 212 -7.09 22.40 0.46
C LYS A 212 -5.92 21.98 1.34
N VAL A 213 -4.78 22.65 1.19
CA VAL A 213 -3.57 22.44 2.00
C VAL A 213 -3.28 23.71 2.77
N ILE A 214 -3.36 23.65 4.08
CA ILE A 214 -3.16 24.73 5.04
C ILE A 214 -1.85 24.47 5.78
N GLN A 215 -0.92 25.41 5.67
CA GLN A 215 0.35 25.35 6.40
C GLN A 215 0.16 25.97 7.78
N ASN A 216 0.49 25.25 8.84
CA ASN A 216 0.48 25.76 10.21
C ASN A 216 1.88 25.74 10.83
N ASN A 217 2.03 26.28 12.05
CA ASN A 217 3.28 26.35 12.78
C ASN A 217 3.22 25.63 14.12
N ASP A 218 2.35 24.61 14.24
CA ASP A 218 2.15 23.88 15.51
C ASP A 218 3.40 23.10 15.91
N TYR A 219 4.19 22.67 14.91
CA TYR A 219 5.46 21.99 15.09
C TYR A 219 6.51 22.56 14.14
N LYS A 220 7.79 22.42 14.49
CA LYS A 220 8.90 22.72 13.57
C LYS A 220 9.00 21.64 12.49
N PRO A 221 9.11 21.99 11.20
CA PRO A 221 9.35 21.04 10.12
C PRO A 221 10.64 20.26 10.31
N PHE A 222 10.58 18.93 10.28
CA PHE A 222 11.76 18.07 10.49
C PHE A 222 11.84 16.88 9.54
N HIS A 223 10.81 16.64 8.74
CA HIS A 223 10.75 15.47 7.85
C HIS A 223 11.88 15.51 6.81
N TRP A 224 12.44 14.32 6.49
CA TRP A 224 13.51 14.19 5.49
C TRP A 224 13.04 14.54 4.07
N ASN A 225 11.80 14.13 3.71
CA ASN A 225 11.18 14.53 2.44
C ASN A 225 10.74 15.99 2.55
N LYS A 226 11.22 16.84 1.64
CA LYS A 226 10.92 18.28 1.59
C LYS A 226 9.96 18.64 0.48
N HIS A 227 9.46 17.66 -0.27
CA HIS A 227 8.53 17.85 -1.37
C HIS A 227 7.10 17.50 -0.92
N ARG A 228 6.13 18.26 -1.40
CA ARG A 228 4.71 17.95 -1.16
C ARG A 228 4.30 16.63 -1.81
N PHE A 229 4.88 16.36 -2.98
CA PHE A 229 4.67 15.14 -3.75
C PHE A 229 6.00 14.48 -4.09
N LEU A 230 6.22 13.27 -3.62
CA LEU A 230 7.39 12.48 -3.94
C LEU A 230 6.96 11.19 -4.62
N PHE A 231 7.41 10.99 -5.85
CA PHE A 231 7.01 9.89 -6.71
C PHE A 231 8.19 9.02 -7.12
N GLU A 232 8.06 7.71 -6.91
CA GLU A 232 9.00 6.70 -7.36
C GLU A 232 8.28 5.74 -8.30
N ARG A 233 8.63 5.75 -9.58
CA ARG A 233 7.95 4.94 -10.58
C ARG A 233 6.43 5.17 -10.56
N VAL A 234 6.00 6.39 -10.83
CA VAL A 234 4.58 6.78 -10.94
C VAL A 234 4.33 7.31 -12.35
N LYS A 235 3.21 6.92 -12.95
CA LYS A 235 2.75 7.48 -14.22
C LYS A 235 1.29 7.91 -14.13
N ASN A 236 0.87 8.73 -15.10
CA ASN A 236 -0.49 9.27 -15.18
C ASN A 236 -0.92 9.98 -13.89
N ALA A 237 0.01 10.77 -13.30
CA ALA A 237 -0.28 11.62 -12.16
C ALA A 237 -0.84 12.96 -12.62
N VAL A 238 -1.94 13.41 -11.98
CA VAL A 238 -2.60 14.69 -12.23
C VAL A 238 -2.80 15.42 -10.91
N ILE A 239 -2.24 16.63 -10.78
CA ILE A 239 -2.42 17.53 -9.64
C ILE A 239 -3.10 18.78 -10.18
N LYS A 240 -4.36 19.05 -9.79
CA LYS A 240 -5.11 20.17 -10.33
C LYS A 240 -6.20 20.70 -9.39
N ASP A 241 -6.61 21.93 -9.61
CA ASP A 241 -7.76 22.56 -8.95
C ASP A 241 -7.65 22.50 -7.41
N ASN A 242 -6.43 22.57 -6.85
CA ASN A 242 -6.19 22.56 -5.42
C ASN A 242 -5.88 23.96 -4.90
N ASP A 243 -6.21 24.20 -3.64
CA ASP A 243 -5.89 25.41 -2.88
C ASP A 243 -4.70 25.12 -1.95
N PHE A 244 -3.53 25.64 -2.30
CA PHE A 244 -2.32 25.53 -1.47
C PHE A 244 -2.04 26.88 -0.81
N GLU A 245 -2.11 26.94 0.49
CA GLU A 245 -1.65 28.11 1.23
C GLU A 245 -0.15 28.34 0.97
N GLY A 246 0.22 29.55 0.56
CA GLY A 246 1.57 29.87 0.12
C GLY A 246 1.87 29.52 -1.34
N GLY A 247 0.88 29.03 -2.10
CA GLY A 247 1.02 28.68 -3.53
C GLY A 247 1.52 27.25 -3.78
N PHE A 248 1.59 26.92 -5.05
CA PHE A 248 2.09 25.62 -5.54
C PHE A 248 3.10 25.85 -6.66
N ASP A 249 4.29 25.31 -6.51
CA ASP A 249 5.36 25.36 -7.49
C ASP A 249 5.73 23.92 -7.92
N PRO A 250 5.31 23.48 -9.12
CA PRO A 250 5.59 22.13 -9.58
C PRO A 250 7.06 21.73 -9.58
N GLU A 251 7.98 22.68 -9.78
CA GLU A 251 9.42 22.41 -9.83
C GLU A 251 9.99 22.06 -8.44
N ASN A 252 9.47 22.70 -7.39
CA ASN A 252 9.93 22.52 -6.02
C ASN A 252 9.03 21.55 -5.23
N ASP A 253 7.74 21.54 -5.50
CA ASP A 253 6.76 20.76 -4.74
C ASP A 253 6.66 19.30 -5.20
N VAL A 254 7.03 19.00 -6.46
CA VAL A 254 6.92 17.65 -7.03
C VAL A 254 8.29 17.09 -7.39
N LYS A 255 8.62 15.95 -6.81
CA LYS A 255 9.86 15.23 -7.12
C LYS A 255 9.55 13.86 -7.72
N TYR A 256 10.13 13.57 -8.87
CA TYR A 256 10.16 12.24 -9.47
C TYR A 256 11.53 11.62 -9.27
N ASN A 257 11.57 10.45 -8.65
CA ASN A 257 12.72 9.56 -8.60
C ASN A 257 12.50 8.43 -9.61
N HIS A 258 13.42 8.28 -10.52
CA HIS A 258 13.38 7.29 -11.60
C HIS A 258 14.18 6.05 -11.22
#